data_23cbf23f732c880393684b012fda031e
#
_entry.id   23cbf23f732c880393684b012fda031e
#
_cell.length_a   1.000
_cell.length_b   1.000
_cell.length_c   1.000
_cell.angle_alpha   90.00
_cell.angle_beta   90.00
_cell.angle_gamma   90.00
#
_symmetry.space_group_name_H-M   'P 1'
#
loop_
_entity.id
_entity.type
_entity.pdbx_description
1 polymer ?
#
loop_
_entity_poly.entity_id
_entity_poly.type
_entity_poly.pdbx_seq_one_letter_code
_entity_poly.pdbx_strand_id
1 'polypeptide(L)'
;MINPFDDTYFMKKAIQEAEEAFDKGEVPVGAVIVIKDRIIARAHNLTELLNDVTAHAEMQAITAAANFLGGKYLTNCTLYVTLEPCQMCAGALYWSQISKIVYGARDEERGCIALDSKLHPKTKMIGGVLADEASALLKRFFFEKRNLN
;
A
#
# COMPACT_ATOMS: atom_id res chain seq x y z
N MET A 1 2.19 1.82 29.10
CA MET A 1 0.98 2.32 28.42
C MET A 1 0.94 1.78 27.01
N ILE A 2 -0.18 1.25 26.59
CA ILE A 2 -0.32 0.69 25.23
C ILE A 2 -0.53 1.84 24.25
N ASN A 3 0.30 1.91 23.21
CA ASN A 3 0.10 2.87 22.13
C ASN A 3 -1.07 2.41 21.27
N PRO A 4 -2.19 3.17 21.18
CA PRO A 4 -3.31 2.79 20.32
C PRO A 4 -3.00 2.91 18.83
N PHE A 5 -1.94 3.63 18.46
CA PHE A 5 -1.53 3.85 17.07
C PHE A 5 -0.46 2.84 16.67
N ASP A 6 -0.83 1.56 16.67
CA ASP A 6 0.05 0.45 16.27
C ASP A 6 -0.11 0.10 14.78
N ASP A 7 0.64 -0.89 14.32
CA ASP A 7 0.59 -1.33 12.92
C ASP A 7 -0.80 -1.81 12.51
N THR A 8 -1.52 -2.47 13.42
CA THR A 8 -2.89 -2.92 13.16
C THR A 8 -3.83 -1.75 12.95
N TYR A 9 -3.72 -0.70 13.77
CA TYR A 9 -4.53 0.50 13.63
C TYR A 9 -4.38 1.12 12.24
N PHE A 10 -3.13 1.34 11.80
CA PHE A 10 -2.89 1.97 10.50
C PHE A 10 -3.21 1.04 9.32
N MET A 11 -3.01 -0.27 9.49
CA MET A 11 -3.40 -1.21 8.45
C MET A 11 -4.92 -1.22 8.25
N LYS A 12 -5.70 -1.06 9.31
CA LYS A 12 -7.17 -0.90 9.18
C LYS A 12 -7.52 0.32 8.34
N LYS A 13 -6.77 1.40 8.47
CA LYS A 13 -6.97 2.59 7.63
C LYS A 13 -6.66 2.31 6.16
N ALA A 14 -5.59 1.55 5.90
CA ALA A 14 -5.26 1.12 4.54
C ALA A 14 -6.35 0.20 3.96
N ILE A 15 -6.93 -0.70 4.77
CA ILE A 15 -8.02 -1.56 4.33
C ILE A 15 -9.27 -0.74 3.99
N GLN A 16 -9.57 0.33 4.74
CA GLN A 16 -10.67 1.23 4.40
C GLN A 16 -10.48 1.84 3.01
N GLU A 17 -9.25 2.21 2.66
CA GLU A 17 -8.93 2.69 1.32
C GLU A 17 -9.12 1.59 0.27
N ALA A 18 -8.73 0.36 0.58
CA ALA A 18 -8.95 -0.78 -0.32
C ALA A 18 -10.44 -1.04 -0.55
N GLU A 19 -11.27 -0.89 0.47
CA GLU A 19 -12.71 -1.03 0.35
C GLU A 19 -13.30 0.06 -0.57
N GLU A 20 -12.79 1.28 -0.50
CA GLU A 20 -13.21 2.34 -1.44
C GLU A 20 -12.84 1.99 -2.88
N ALA A 21 -11.65 1.43 -3.11
CA ALA A 21 -11.25 0.95 -4.43
C ALA A 21 -12.23 -0.12 -4.93
N PHE A 22 -12.56 -1.09 -4.06
CA PHE A 22 -13.52 -2.15 -4.36
C PHE A 22 -14.84 -1.57 -4.86
N ASP A 23 -15.38 -0.59 -4.12
CA ASP A 23 -16.67 0.03 -4.45
C ASP A 23 -16.63 0.79 -5.78
N LYS A 24 -15.45 1.21 -6.21
CA LYS A 24 -15.25 1.91 -7.50
C LYS A 24 -14.93 0.96 -8.65
N GLY A 25 -14.90 -0.34 -8.41
CA GLY A 25 -14.54 -1.33 -9.45
C GLY A 25 -13.05 -1.43 -9.71
N GLU A 26 -12.23 -0.91 -8.82
CA GLU A 26 -10.77 -1.00 -8.86
C GLU A 26 -10.28 -2.20 -8.06
N VAL A 27 -9.14 -2.77 -8.44
CA VAL A 27 -8.50 -3.80 -7.62
C VAL A 27 -8.29 -3.25 -6.21
N PRO A 28 -8.81 -3.94 -5.16
CA PRO A 28 -8.87 -3.36 -3.81
C PRO A 28 -7.54 -3.41 -3.08
N VAL A 29 -6.69 -2.47 -3.41
CA VAL A 29 -5.44 -2.20 -2.70
C VAL A 29 -5.51 -0.78 -2.16
N GLY A 30 -5.21 -0.64 -0.88
CA GLY A 30 -5.20 0.65 -0.19
C GLY A 30 -3.88 0.89 0.51
N ALA A 31 -3.56 2.16 0.69
CA ALA A 31 -2.30 2.56 1.32
C ALA A 31 -2.49 3.84 2.13
N VAL A 32 -1.77 3.91 3.25
CA VAL A 32 -1.60 5.16 4.00
C VAL A 32 -0.13 5.35 4.32
N ILE A 33 0.32 6.59 4.34
CA ILE A 33 1.68 6.93 4.79
C ILE A 33 1.58 7.75 6.08
N VAL A 34 2.41 7.38 7.04
CA VAL A 34 2.35 7.88 8.42
C VAL A 34 3.70 8.44 8.83
N ILE A 35 3.70 9.59 9.50
CA ILE A 35 4.87 10.14 10.17
C ILE A 35 4.44 10.55 11.58
N LYS A 36 5.19 10.11 12.61
CA LYS A 36 4.90 10.44 14.03
C LYS A 36 3.42 10.19 14.40
N ASP A 37 2.94 9.01 14.07
CA ASP A 37 1.56 8.56 14.34
C ASP A 37 0.48 9.40 13.63
N ARG A 38 0.87 10.21 12.64
CA ARG A 38 -0.06 11.02 11.85
C ARG A 38 -0.11 10.54 10.42
N ILE A 39 -1.31 10.29 9.91
CA ILE A 39 -1.51 9.95 8.50
C ILE A 39 -1.35 11.21 7.66
N ILE A 40 -0.39 11.18 6.72
CA ILE A 40 -0.12 12.30 5.82
C ILE A 40 -0.52 12.03 4.38
N ALA A 41 -0.87 10.77 4.04
CA ALA A 41 -1.37 10.42 2.72
C ALA A 41 -2.28 9.20 2.83
N ARG A 42 -3.36 9.22 2.06
CA ARG A 42 -4.28 8.09 1.89
C ARG A 42 -4.49 7.89 0.40
N ALA A 43 -4.46 6.65 -0.05
CA ALA A 43 -4.65 6.37 -1.47
C ALA A 43 -5.16 4.95 -1.68
N HIS A 44 -5.74 4.71 -2.83
CA HIS A 44 -6.12 3.38 -3.28
C HIS A 44 -5.92 3.27 -4.79
N ASN A 45 -5.93 2.05 -5.30
CA ASN A 45 -5.71 1.81 -6.72
C ASN A 45 -6.76 2.55 -7.56
N LEU A 46 -6.30 3.26 -8.59
CA LEU A 46 -7.14 4.00 -9.52
C LEU A 46 -6.73 3.75 -10.98
N THR A 47 -6.16 2.59 -11.29
CA THR A 47 -5.67 2.30 -12.65
C THR A 47 -6.77 2.37 -13.70
N GLU A 48 -7.99 1.95 -13.38
CA GLU A 48 -9.12 2.01 -14.30
C GLU A 48 -9.65 3.44 -14.45
N LEU A 49 -9.92 4.11 -13.33
CA LEU A 49 -10.46 5.48 -13.34
C LEU A 49 -9.55 6.45 -14.08
N LEU A 50 -8.24 6.37 -13.82
CA LEU A 50 -7.26 7.28 -14.42
C LEU A 50 -6.74 6.78 -15.76
N ASN A 51 -7.11 5.57 -16.18
CA ASN A 51 -6.57 4.93 -17.39
C ASN A 51 -5.03 4.96 -17.38
N ASP A 52 -4.44 4.52 -16.25
CA ASP A 52 -3.03 4.67 -15.99
C ASP A 52 -2.52 3.44 -15.23
N VAL A 53 -1.68 2.63 -15.89
CA VAL A 53 -1.14 1.39 -15.29
C VAL A 53 -0.24 1.65 -14.08
N THR A 54 0.24 2.88 -13.90
CA THR A 54 1.07 3.23 -12.75
C THR A 54 0.28 3.74 -11.56
N ALA A 55 -1.04 3.92 -11.68
CA ALA A 55 -1.87 4.52 -10.62
C ALA A 55 -2.18 3.51 -9.49
N HIS A 56 -1.16 2.81 -9.01
CA HIS A 56 -1.24 1.96 -7.84
C HIS A 56 -1.39 2.81 -6.57
N ALA A 57 -1.95 2.21 -5.53
CA ALA A 57 -2.14 2.89 -4.24
C ALA A 57 -0.82 3.49 -3.72
N GLU A 58 0.26 2.72 -3.80
CA GLU A 58 1.58 3.14 -3.31
C GLU A 58 2.12 4.34 -4.08
N MET A 59 1.99 4.34 -5.42
CA MET A 59 2.48 5.44 -6.25
C MET A 59 1.79 6.74 -5.90
N GLN A 60 0.48 6.70 -5.72
CA GLN A 60 -0.29 7.88 -5.34
C GLN A 60 0.01 8.34 -3.93
N ALA A 61 0.19 7.40 -3.00
CA ALA A 61 0.52 7.72 -1.62
C ALA A 61 1.89 8.40 -1.52
N ILE A 62 2.89 7.91 -2.27
CA ILE A 62 4.22 8.52 -2.32
C ILE A 62 4.14 9.97 -2.80
N THR A 63 3.42 10.21 -3.90
CA THR A 63 3.27 11.56 -4.45
C THR A 63 2.58 12.50 -3.45
N ALA A 64 1.49 12.02 -2.84
CA ALA A 64 0.74 12.81 -1.87
C ALA A 64 1.57 13.14 -0.63
N ALA A 65 2.31 12.16 -0.11
CA ALA A 65 3.16 12.36 1.08
C ALA A 65 4.29 13.34 0.79
N ALA A 66 4.95 13.21 -0.37
CA ALA A 66 6.02 14.12 -0.77
C ALA A 66 5.49 15.55 -0.90
N ASN A 67 4.31 15.71 -1.47
CA ASN A 67 3.67 17.02 -1.59
C ASN A 67 3.34 17.61 -0.20
N PHE A 68 2.82 16.80 0.71
CA PHE A 68 2.51 17.24 2.07
C PHE A 68 3.78 17.71 2.80
N LEU A 69 4.88 16.95 2.67
CA LEU A 69 6.13 17.25 3.35
C LEU A 69 6.93 18.37 2.68
N GLY A 70 6.62 18.70 1.43
CA GLY A 70 7.38 19.66 0.65
C GLY A 70 8.74 19.15 0.22
N GLY A 71 8.92 17.84 0.11
CA GLY A 71 10.19 17.24 -0.28
C GLY A 71 10.00 15.79 -0.73
N LYS A 72 10.88 15.33 -1.62
CA LYS A 72 10.74 14.03 -2.29
C LYS A 72 11.15 12.81 -1.46
N TYR A 73 11.87 13.02 -0.37
CA TYR A 73 12.32 11.91 0.47
C TYR A 73 11.37 11.66 1.63
N LEU A 74 10.99 10.41 1.81
CA LEU A 74 10.03 9.98 2.83
C LEU A 74 10.74 9.36 4.03
N THR A 75 11.87 9.92 4.42
CA THR A 75 12.58 9.51 5.64
C THR A 75 11.68 9.74 6.85
N ASN A 76 11.77 8.84 7.82
CA ASN A 76 10.93 8.81 9.02
C ASN A 76 9.44 8.53 8.76
N CYS A 77 9.09 8.13 7.53
CA CYS A 77 7.73 7.74 7.19
C CYS A 77 7.58 6.22 7.16
N THR A 78 6.36 5.76 7.43
CA THR A 78 5.96 4.37 7.29
C THR A 78 4.82 4.27 6.29
N LEU A 79 4.96 3.36 5.32
CA LEU A 79 3.88 2.98 4.41
C LEU A 79 3.16 1.79 4.99
N TYR A 80 1.83 1.87 5.06
CA TYR A 80 0.95 0.72 5.32
C TYR A 80 0.17 0.45 4.03
N VAL A 81 0.34 -0.75 3.48
CA VAL A 81 -0.29 -1.13 2.22
C VAL A 81 -0.90 -2.52 2.35
N THR A 82 -2.10 -2.71 1.83
CA THR A 82 -2.85 -3.96 2.05
C THR A 82 -2.29 -5.16 1.29
N LEU A 83 -1.57 -4.91 0.20
CA LEU A 83 -0.91 -5.95 -0.59
C LEU A 83 0.59 -5.64 -0.69
N GLU A 84 1.41 -6.66 -0.63
CA GLU A 84 2.86 -6.54 -0.84
C GLU A 84 3.15 -5.72 -2.11
N PRO A 85 4.03 -4.70 -2.05
CA PRO A 85 4.33 -3.88 -3.22
C PRO A 85 4.89 -4.69 -4.39
N CYS A 86 4.45 -4.35 -5.61
CA CYS A 86 5.01 -4.91 -6.83
C CYS A 86 6.39 -4.30 -7.12
N GLN A 87 7.07 -4.80 -8.17
CA GLN A 87 8.41 -4.30 -8.51
C GLN A 87 8.43 -2.81 -8.87
N MET A 88 7.38 -2.31 -9.53
CA MET A 88 7.29 -0.89 -9.87
C MET A 88 7.22 -0.03 -8.60
N CYS A 89 6.34 -0.41 -7.68
CA CYS A 89 6.17 0.33 -6.42
C CYS A 89 7.40 0.17 -5.52
N ALA A 90 8.01 -1.02 -5.50
CA ALA A 90 9.26 -1.24 -4.75
C ALA A 90 10.37 -0.32 -5.26
N GLY A 91 10.47 -0.13 -6.58
CA GLY A 91 11.42 0.81 -7.17
C GLY A 91 11.17 2.25 -6.75
N ALA A 92 9.90 2.67 -6.75
CA ALA A 92 9.53 4.01 -6.29
C ALA A 92 9.85 4.18 -4.80
N LEU A 93 9.55 3.17 -3.98
CA LEU A 93 9.85 3.18 -2.54
C LEU A 93 11.36 3.23 -2.29
N TYR A 94 12.16 2.53 -3.11
CA TYR A 94 13.62 2.60 -3.05
C TYR A 94 14.10 4.05 -3.17
N TRP A 95 13.63 4.73 -4.22
CA TRP A 95 14.06 6.12 -4.48
C TRP A 95 13.53 7.10 -3.45
N SER A 96 12.37 6.81 -2.85
CA SER A 96 11.79 7.67 -1.80
C SER A 96 12.55 7.60 -0.48
N GLN A 97 13.38 6.57 -0.29
CA GLN A 97 14.11 6.32 0.96
C GLN A 97 13.19 6.17 2.17
N ILE A 98 11.99 5.65 1.96
CA ILE A 98 11.04 5.45 3.05
C ILE A 98 11.64 4.59 4.16
N SER A 99 11.33 4.90 5.42
CA SER A 99 11.96 4.23 6.55
C SER A 99 11.39 2.84 6.83
N LYS A 100 10.09 2.64 6.58
CA LYS A 100 9.44 1.37 6.91
C LYS A 100 8.27 1.11 5.98
N ILE A 101 8.12 -0.16 5.61
CA ILE A 101 6.99 -0.66 4.84
C ILE A 101 6.33 -1.78 5.65
N VAL A 102 5.02 -1.64 5.87
CA VAL A 102 4.19 -2.68 6.51
C VAL A 102 3.15 -3.08 5.50
N TYR A 103 3.11 -4.36 5.13
CA TYR A 103 2.11 -4.84 4.18
C TYR A 103 1.21 -5.91 4.81
N GLY A 104 0.03 -6.08 4.22
CA GLY A 104 -0.93 -7.10 4.65
C GLY A 104 -0.66 -8.43 3.98
N ALA A 105 -1.30 -8.69 2.85
CA ALA A 105 -1.19 -9.95 2.11
C ALA A 105 0.08 -9.99 1.27
N ARG A 106 0.65 -11.20 1.13
CA ARG A 106 1.73 -11.46 0.17
C ARG A 106 1.20 -11.56 -1.25
N ASP A 107 2.00 -11.15 -2.20
CA ASP A 107 1.77 -11.42 -3.62
C ASP A 107 2.89 -12.34 -4.09
N GLU A 108 2.60 -13.64 -4.12
CA GLU A 108 3.61 -14.67 -4.40
C GLU A 108 4.06 -14.69 -5.85
N GLU A 109 3.31 -14.07 -6.76
CA GLU A 109 3.63 -14.03 -8.19
C GLU A 109 4.32 -12.73 -8.60
N ARG A 110 3.83 -11.59 -8.13
CA ARG A 110 4.25 -10.26 -8.61
C ARG A 110 4.83 -9.38 -7.51
N GLY A 111 4.86 -9.85 -6.28
CA GLY A 111 5.38 -9.09 -5.16
C GLY A 111 6.88 -8.90 -5.22
N CYS A 112 7.36 -7.86 -4.55
CA CYS A 112 8.77 -7.50 -4.56
C CYS A 112 9.66 -8.59 -3.96
N ILE A 113 9.15 -9.39 -3.03
CA ILE A 113 9.91 -10.50 -2.45
C ILE A 113 10.11 -11.61 -3.48
N ALA A 114 9.03 -12.02 -4.16
CA ALA A 114 9.10 -13.08 -5.18
C ALA A 114 10.00 -12.70 -6.35
N LEU A 115 9.99 -11.43 -6.75
CA LEU A 115 10.78 -10.92 -7.87
C LEU A 115 12.15 -10.39 -7.45
N ASP A 116 12.49 -10.53 -6.17
CA ASP A 116 13.77 -10.05 -5.62
C ASP A 116 14.02 -8.57 -5.94
N SER A 117 12.99 -7.75 -5.85
CA SER A 117 13.08 -6.32 -6.10
C SER A 117 13.82 -5.64 -4.96
N LYS A 118 14.73 -4.75 -5.31
CA LYS A 118 15.61 -4.11 -4.35
C LYS A 118 14.87 -2.98 -3.61
N LEU A 119 14.99 -2.97 -2.29
CA LEU A 119 14.56 -1.85 -1.45
C LEU A 119 15.79 -1.10 -0.94
N HIS A 120 15.59 0.14 -0.52
CA HIS A 120 16.68 0.92 0.06
C HIS A 120 17.24 0.20 1.30
N PRO A 121 18.58 0.17 1.47
CA PRO A 121 19.19 -0.60 2.57
C PRO A 121 18.69 -0.21 3.97
N LYS A 122 18.21 1.00 4.15
CA LYS A 122 17.70 1.48 5.44
C LYS A 122 16.20 1.23 5.63
N THR A 123 15.50 0.75 4.60
CA THR A 123 14.07 0.48 4.68
C THR A 123 13.82 -0.84 5.41
N LYS A 124 13.04 -0.81 6.47
CA LYS A 124 12.55 -2.03 7.15
C LYS A 124 11.26 -2.47 6.51
N MET A 125 11.06 -3.78 6.35
CA MET A 125 9.81 -4.31 5.79
C MET A 125 9.25 -5.41 6.70
N ILE A 126 7.96 -5.28 7.02
CA ILE A 126 7.22 -6.24 7.86
C ILE A 126 5.96 -6.61 7.10
N GLY A 127 5.63 -7.88 7.05
CA GLY A 127 4.43 -8.36 6.37
C GLY A 127 3.50 -9.14 7.27
N GLY A 128 2.30 -9.42 6.75
CA GLY A 128 1.32 -10.26 7.42
C GLY A 128 0.39 -9.54 8.38
N VAL A 129 0.40 -8.22 8.40
CA VAL A 129 -0.51 -7.46 9.27
C VAL A 129 -1.88 -7.40 8.63
N LEU A 130 -2.88 -8.05 9.24
CA LEU A 130 -4.24 -8.21 8.73
C LEU A 130 -4.26 -8.86 7.33
N ALA A 131 -3.34 -9.81 7.11
CA ALA A 131 -3.18 -10.45 5.81
C ALA A 131 -4.45 -11.16 5.35
N ASP A 132 -5.17 -11.83 6.25
CA ASP A 132 -6.39 -12.57 5.89
C ASP A 132 -7.51 -11.63 5.43
N GLU A 133 -7.69 -10.50 6.10
CA GLU A 133 -8.68 -9.51 5.72
C GLU A 133 -8.36 -8.89 4.37
N ALA A 134 -7.10 -8.51 4.14
CA ALA A 134 -6.64 -7.95 2.87
C ALA A 134 -6.80 -8.96 1.73
N SER A 135 -6.41 -10.20 1.97
CA SER A 135 -6.51 -11.29 0.98
C SER A 135 -7.97 -11.61 0.64
N ALA A 136 -8.84 -11.64 1.65
CA ALA A 136 -10.27 -11.92 1.45
C ALA A 136 -10.93 -10.89 0.53
N LEU A 137 -10.58 -9.62 0.70
CA LEU A 137 -11.12 -8.55 -0.12
C LEU A 137 -10.68 -8.68 -1.59
N LEU A 138 -9.43 -9.03 -1.83
CA LEU A 138 -8.90 -9.29 -3.18
C LEU A 138 -9.59 -10.49 -3.82
N LYS A 139 -9.73 -11.59 -3.08
CA LYS A 139 -10.40 -12.81 -3.59
C LYS A 139 -11.85 -12.55 -3.96
N ARG A 140 -12.56 -11.80 -3.11
CA ARG A 140 -13.95 -11.43 -3.39
C ARG A 140 -14.06 -10.58 -4.64
N PHE A 141 -13.17 -9.63 -4.84
CA PHE A 141 -13.17 -8.77 -6.02
C PHE A 141 -12.99 -9.58 -7.31
N PHE A 142 -11.99 -10.46 -7.36
CA PHE A 142 -11.72 -11.26 -8.54
C PHE A 142 -12.80 -12.32 -8.77
N PHE A 143 -13.38 -12.87 -7.71
CA PHE A 143 -14.52 -13.80 -7.83
C PHE A 143 -15.71 -13.09 -8.46
N GLU A 144 -16.09 -11.92 -7.98
CA GLU A 144 -17.23 -11.16 -8.53
C GLU A 144 -16.98 -10.74 -9.98
N LYS A 145 -15.76 -10.32 -10.30
CA LYS A 145 -15.39 -9.99 -11.69
C LYS A 145 -15.57 -11.14 -12.65
N ARG A 146 -15.13 -12.35 -12.27
CA ARG A 146 -15.29 -13.55 -13.12
C ARG A 146 -16.75 -13.92 -13.33
N ASN A 147 -17.63 -13.62 -12.41
CA ASN A 147 -19.03 -14.00 -12.47
C ASN A 147 -19.95 -12.93 -13.07
N LEU A 148 -19.41 -11.80 -13.51
CA LEU A 148 -20.16 -10.75 -14.18
C LEU A 148 -20.30 -10.99 -15.70
N ASN A 149 -19.58 -11.96 -16.25
CA ASN A 149 -19.60 -12.27 -17.68
C ASN A 149 -20.50 -13.46 -17.98
#